data_9dd4622fd126ecee0a82141ac3153120
#
_entry.id   9dd4622fd126ecee0a82141ac3153120
#
_cell.length_a   1.000
_cell.length_b   1.000
_cell.length_c   1.000
_cell.angle_alpha   90.00
_cell.angle_beta   90.00
_cell.angle_gamma   90.00
#
_symmetry.space_group_name_H-M   'P 1'
#
loop_
_entity.id
_entity.type
_entity.pdbx_description
1 polymer ?
#
loop_
_entity_poly.entity_id
_entity_poly.type
_entity_poly.pdbx_seq_one_letter_code
_entity_poly.pdbx_strand_id
1 'polypeptide(L)'
;KQVQDLLSILALREEGELGKRDCYRFDLNLLLQAENLRRAQGKEVNPQAITETYESLTIHDKKEIQINGGILIKEYGYQPGPELGDVLEEIEYAIVDGNLDNEVEAIHAYLRERK
;
A
#
# COMPACT_ATOMS: atom_id res chain seq x y z
N LYS A 1 -15.38 -6.84 10.61
CA LYS A 1 -14.45 -6.30 9.63
C LYS A 1 -13.01 -6.38 10.12
N GLN A 2 -12.72 -5.95 11.35
CA GLN A 2 -11.38 -6.05 11.93
C GLN A 2 -10.93 -7.50 12.08
N VAL A 3 -11.84 -8.39 12.42
CA VAL A 3 -11.55 -9.81 12.57
C VAL A 3 -11.11 -10.41 11.23
N GLN A 4 -11.81 -10.05 10.15
CA GLN A 4 -11.47 -10.53 8.81
C GLN A 4 -10.11 -10.01 8.37
N ASP A 5 -9.82 -8.75 8.64
CA ASP A 5 -8.51 -8.15 8.32
C ASP A 5 -7.40 -8.86 9.11
N LEU A 6 -7.65 -9.14 10.38
CA LEU A 6 -6.69 -9.85 11.22
C LEU A 6 -6.41 -11.25 10.69
N LEU A 7 -7.46 -11.98 10.30
CA LEU A 7 -7.31 -13.30 9.70
C LEU A 7 -6.53 -13.25 8.38
N SER A 8 -6.79 -12.22 7.57
CA SER A 8 -6.06 -12.02 6.31
C SER A 8 -4.58 -11.78 6.57
N ILE A 9 -4.23 -10.96 7.56
CA ILE A 9 -2.85 -10.70 7.93
C ILE A 9 -2.17 -11.99 8.39
N LEU A 10 -2.85 -12.77 9.23
CA LEU A 10 -2.31 -14.04 9.73
C LEU A 10 -2.04 -15.01 8.58
N ALA A 11 -2.95 -15.08 7.61
CA ALA A 11 -2.78 -15.94 6.44
C ALA A 11 -1.58 -15.50 5.59
N LEU A 12 -1.42 -14.20 5.36
CA LEU A 12 -0.29 -13.67 4.62
C LEU A 12 1.02 -13.94 5.36
N ARG A 13 1.00 -13.81 6.68
CA ARG A 13 2.18 -14.04 7.51
C ARG A 13 2.63 -15.51 7.49
N GLU A 14 1.68 -16.43 7.36
CA GLU A 14 1.99 -17.86 7.25
C GLU A 14 2.75 -18.18 5.95
N GLU A 15 2.54 -17.40 4.90
CA GLU A 15 3.22 -17.57 3.62
C GLU A 15 4.63 -16.98 3.62
N GLY A 16 4.95 -16.10 4.60
CA GLY A 16 6.25 -15.46 4.68
C GLY A 16 6.16 -14.12 5.40
N GLU A 17 7.15 -13.27 5.17
CA GLU A 17 7.16 -11.93 5.75
C GLU A 17 6.25 -11.00 4.98
N LEU A 18 5.67 -10.03 5.71
CA LEU A 18 4.81 -9.03 5.10
C LEU A 18 5.66 -8.00 4.35
N GLY A 19 5.28 -7.73 3.10
CA GLY A 19 5.94 -6.72 2.28
C GLY A 19 5.33 -5.33 2.49
N LYS A 20 5.86 -4.35 1.74
CA LYS A 20 5.37 -2.97 1.81
C LYS A 20 3.88 -2.86 1.46
N ARG A 21 3.42 -3.58 0.44
CA ARG A 21 2.02 -3.56 0.03
C ARG A 21 1.10 -4.09 1.13
N ASP A 22 1.53 -5.14 1.81
CA ASP A 22 0.74 -5.73 2.90
C ASP A 22 0.64 -4.77 4.07
N CYS A 23 1.75 -4.12 4.43
CA CYS A 23 1.76 -3.13 5.51
C CYS A 23 0.94 -1.89 5.14
N TYR A 24 0.93 -1.52 3.87
CA TYR A 24 0.14 -0.38 3.40
C TYR A 24 -1.37 -0.65 3.49
N ARG A 25 -1.79 -1.88 3.23
CA ARG A 25 -3.22 -2.26 3.20
C ARG A 25 -3.87 -2.30 4.57
N PHE A 26 -3.07 -2.45 5.64
CA PHE A 26 -3.58 -2.64 7.00
C PHE A 26 -2.95 -1.62 7.95
N ASP A 27 -3.66 -1.29 9.03
CA ASP A 27 -3.13 -0.41 10.06
C ASP A 27 -2.00 -1.08 10.83
N LEU A 28 -1.02 -0.30 11.26
CA LEU A 28 0.09 -0.82 12.04
C LEU A 28 -0.39 -1.52 13.31
N ASN A 29 -1.38 -0.96 14.00
CA ASN A 29 -1.92 -1.57 15.21
C ASN A 29 -2.45 -2.97 14.94
N LEU A 30 -3.14 -3.14 13.80
CA LEU A 30 -3.72 -4.42 13.42
C LEU A 30 -2.61 -5.43 13.07
N LEU A 31 -1.57 -4.96 12.37
CA LEU A 31 -0.41 -5.78 12.03
C LEU A 31 0.28 -6.29 13.31
N LEU A 32 0.45 -5.42 14.29
CA LEU A 32 1.09 -5.78 15.55
C LEU A 32 0.21 -6.72 16.38
N GLN A 33 -1.11 -6.56 16.33
CA GLN A 33 -2.02 -7.49 16.98
C GLN A 33 -1.89 -8.90 16.39
N ALA A 34 -1.73 -9.00 15.08
CA ALA A 34 -1.52 -10.29 14.43
C ALA A 34 -0.22 -10.95 14.90
N GLU A 35 0.85 -10.17 15.03
CA GLU A 35 2.12 -10.69 15.55
C GLU A 35 1.99 -11.14 17.01
N ASN A 36 1.25 -10.41 17.84
CA ASN A 36 0.99 -10.80 19.21
C ASN A 36 0.23 -12.12 19.31
N LEU A 37 -0.74 -12.33 18.43
CA LEU A 37 -1.46 -13.60 18.35
C LEU A 37 -0.53 -14.75 17.96
N ARG A 38 0.37 -14.50 17.00
CA ARG A 38 1.36 -15.52 16.61
C ARG A 38 2.28 -15.87 17.78
N ARG A 39 2.68 -14.85 18.55
CA ARG A 39 3.52 -15.09 19.74
C ARG A 39 2.79 -15.97 20.75
N ALA A 40 1.50 -15.72 20.98
CA ALA A 40 0.70 -16.52 21.89
C ALA A 40 0.56 -17.97 21.39
N GLN A 41 0.63 -18.19 20.07
CA GLN A 41 0.59 -19.52 19.48
C GLN A 41 1.94 -20.21 19.42
N GLY A 42 2.99 -19.56 19.93
CA GLY A 42 4.35 -20.11 19.91
C GLY A 42 5.04 -20.01 18.54
N LYS A 43 4.52 -19.19 17.64
CA LYS A 43 5.10 -18.99 16.32
C LYS A 43 6.13 -17.88 16.32
N GLU A 44 7.00 -17.89 15.31
CA GLU A 44 8.00 -16.85 15.14
C GLU A 44 7.34 -15.50 14.86
N VAL A 45 7.85 -14.45 15.53
CA VAL A 45 7.32 -13.10 15.38
C VAL A 45 8.46 -12.11 15.15
N ASN A 46 8.17 -11.03 14.42
CA ASN A 46 9.13 -9.95 14.19
C ASN A 46 8.40 -8.61 14.10
N PRO A 47 7.86 -8.11 15.21
CA PRO A 47 7.11 -6.86 15.21
C PRO A 47 7.96 -5.67 14.80
N GLN A 48 9.26 -5.69 15.10
CA GLN A 48 10.17 -4.62 14.75
C GLN A 48 10.30 -4.49 13.22
N ALA A 49 10.46 -5.60 12.51
CA ALA A 49 10.56 -5.59 11.06
C ALA A 49 9.28 -5.04 10.42
N ILE A 50 8.12 -5.42 10.95
CA ILE A 50 6.83 -4.92 10.48
C ILE A 50 6.73 -3.42 10.70
N THR A 51 7.11 -2.93 11.87
CA THR A 51 7.11 -1.51 12.19
C THR A 51 8.04 -0.74 11.25
N GLU A 52 9.23 -1.24 11.04
CA GLU A 52 10.21 -0.61 10.15
C GLU A 52 9.70 -0.55 8.70
N THR A 53 9.10 -1.63 8.22
CA THR A 53 8.51 -1.67 6.88
C THR A 53 7.39 -0.65 6.76
N TYR A 54 6.50 -0.59 7.75
CA TYR A 54 5.39 0.37 7.77
C TYR A 54 5.91 1.80 7.76
N GLU A 55 6.90 2.10 8.58
CA GLU A 55 7.46 3.46 8.67
C GLU A 55 8.25 3.84 7.40
N SER A 56 8.75 2.85 6.66
CA SER A 56 9.48 3.10 5.42
C SER A 56 8.57 3.48 4.25
N LEU A 57 7.26 3.28 4.41
CA LEU A 57 6.30 3.61 3.35
C LEU A 57 6.26 5.12 3.11
N THR A 58 6.31 5.52 1.84
CA THR A 58 6.22 6.92 1.46
C THR A 58 4.83 7.48 1.78
N ILE A 59 3.80 6.64 1.61
CA ILE A 59 2.42 7.00 1.93
C ILE A 59 1.80 5.90 2.79
N HIS A 60 0.81 6.29 3.60
CA HIS A 60 0.05 5.36 4.44
C HIS A 60 -1.43 5.33 4.06
N ASP A 61 -1.85 6.21 3.14
CA ASP A 61 -3.23 6.29 2.64
C ASP A 61 -3.17 6.85 1.23
N LYS A 62 -4.05 6.39 0.37
CA LYS A 62 -4.12 6.90 -1.00
C LYS A 62 -4.44 8.40 -1.08
N LYS A 63 -5.00 8.98 -0.02
CA LYS A 63 -5.24 10.43 0.06
C LYS A 63 -3.94 11.22 0.08
N GLU A 64 -2.83 10.60 0.46
CA GLU A 64 -1.52 11.25 0.50
C GLU A 64 -0.89 11.36 -0.89
N ILE A 65 -1.41 10.65 -1.89
CA ILE A 65 -0.90 10.70 -3.26
C ILE A 65 -1.15 12.09 -3.84
N GLN A 66 -0.13 12.67 -4.47
CA GLN A 66 -0.16 14.03 -4.99
C GLN A 66 -1.01 14.20 -6.25
N ILE A 67 -1.55 13.12 -6.77
CA ILE A 67 -2.42 13.15 -7.95
C ILE A 67 -3.74 12.40 -7.65
N ASN A 68 -4.80 12.78 -8.33
CA ASN A 68 -6.10 12.11 -8.16
C ASN A 68 -6.80 11.96 -9.50
N GLY A 69 -7.99 11.30 -9.49
CA GLY A 69 -8.75 11.06 -10.70
C GLY A 69 -9.17 12.32 -11.42
N GLY A 70 -9.48 13.38 -10.68
CA GLY A 70 -9.84 14.67 -11.27
C GLY A 70 -8.74 15.26 -12.13
N ILE A 71 -7.50 15.18 -11.65
CA ILE A 71 -6.33 15.66 -12.38
C ILE A 71 -6.11 14.83 -13.64
N LEU A 72 -6.24 13.51 -13.54
CA LEU A 72 -6.10 12.62 -14.71
C LEU A 72 -7.12 12.94 -15.78
N ILE A 73 -8.35 13.19 -15.41
CA ILE A 73 -9.40 13.54 -16.35
C ILE A 73 -9.12 14.89 -17.02
N LYS A 74 -8.75 15.89 -16.21
CA LYS A 74 -8.54 17.25 -16.70
C LYS A 74 -7.29 17.39 -17.56
N GLU A 75 -6.16 16.84 -17.09
CA GLU A 75 -4.87 17.09 -17.73
C GLU A 75 -4.48 16.04 -18.76
N TYR A 76 -4.93 14.81 -18.59
CA TYR A 76 -4.53 13.69 -19.44
C TYR A 76 -5.67 13.17 -20.32
N GLY A 77 -6.87 13.67 -20.12
CA GLY A 77 -8.00 13.26 -20.93
C GLY A 77 -8.51 11.84 -20.67
N TYR A 78 -8.17 11.27 -19.52
CA TYR A 78 -8.73 9.98 -19.14
C TYR A 78 -10.21 10.10 -18.91
N GLN A 79 -10.94 9.04 -19.21
CA GLN A 79 -12.38 9.01 -18.97
C GLN A 79 -12.70 8.31 -17.67
N PRO A 80 -13.74 8.76 -16.93
CA PRO A 80 -14.17 8.08 -15.72
C PRO A 80 -14.59 6.65 -16.03
N GLY A 81 -14.08 5.69 -15.27
CA GLY A 81 -14.41 4.29 -15.46
C GLY A 81 -13.36 3.36 -14.83
N PRO A 82 -13.47 2.04 -15.08
CA PRO A 82 -12.55 1.07 -14.51
C PRO A 82 -11.09 1.33 -14.87
N GLU A 83 -10.83 1.82 -16.08
CA GLU A 83 -9.48 2.10 -16.56
C GLU A 83 -8.81 3.18 -15.70
N LEU A 84 -9.56 4.21 -15.32
CA LEU A 84 -9.04 5.27 -14.45
C LEU A 84 -8.65 4.72 -13.08
N GLY A 85 -9.48 3.86 -12.52
CA GLY A 85 -9.17 3.20 -11.26
C GLY A 85 -7.91 2.35 -11.33
N ASP A 86 -7.72 1.63 -12.44
CA ASP A 86 -6.54 0.81 -12.66
C ASP A 86 -5.27 1.65 -12.69
N VAL A 87 -5.30 2.80 -13.35
CA VAL A 87 -4.17 3.72 -13.42
C VAL A 87 -3.83 4.26 -12.04
N LEU A 88 -4.84 4.69 -11.29
CA LEU A 88 -4.63 5.21 -9.93
C LEU A 88 -4.04 4.15 -9.00
N GLU A 89 -4.54 2.92 -9.10
CA GLU A 89 -4.03 1.81 -8.31
C GLU A 89 -2.58 1.50 -8.67
N GLU A 90 -2.24 1.52 -9.94
CA GLU A 90 -0.87 1.31 -10.40
C GLU A 90 0.08 2.36 -9.82
N ILE A 91 -0.32 3.63 -9.84
CA ILE A 91 0.45 4.72 -9.24
C ILE A 91 0.60 4.51 -7.74
N GLU A 92 -0.49 4.18 -7.07
CA GLU A 92 -0.51 3.95 -5.64
C GLU A 92 0.52 2.89 -5.22
N TYR A 93 0.49 1.74 -5.87
CA TYR A 93 1.40 0.65 -5.53
C TYR A 93 2.83 0.92 -5.97
N ALA A 94 3.04 1.67 -7.06
CA ALA A 94 4.38 2.08 -7.45
C ALA A 94 5.02 2.95 -6.37
N ILE A 95 4.24 3.86 -5.77
CA ILE A 95 4.71 4.70 -4.67
C ILE A 95 4.97 3.85 -3.43
N VAL A 96 4.04 2.95 -3.09
CA VAL A 96 4.18 2.05 -1.94
C VAL A 96 5.45 1.20 -2.05
N ASP A 97 5.72 0.67 -3.24
CA ASP A 97 6.90 -0.17 -3.48
C ASP A 97 8.21 0.62 -3.51
N GLY A 98 8.14 1.95 -3.53
CA GLY A 98 9.32 2.80 -3.59
C GLY A 98 9.87 2.99 -5.00
N ASN A 99 9.12 2.57 -6.03
CA ASN A 99 9.52 2.70 -7.43
C ASN A 99 9.13 4.05 -8.02
N LEU A 100 8.28 4.81 -7.35
CA LEU A 100 7.80 6.10 -7.80
C LEU A 100 7.76 7.05 -6.61
N ASP A 101 8.33 8.24 -6.77
CA ASP A 101 8.27 9.27 -5.74
C ASP A 101 6.88 9.88 -5.68
N ASN A 102 6.43 10.22 -4.47
CA ASN A 102 5.12 10.85 -4.27
C ASN A 102 5.23 12.36 -4.52
N GLU A 103 5.56 12.72 -5.75
CA GLU A 103 5.67 14.12 -6.17
C GLU A 103 4.94 14.28 -7.50
N VAL A 104 4.32 15.43 -7.71
CA VAL A 104 3.54 15.70 -8.90
C VAL A 104 4.39 15.51 -10.17
N GLU A 105 5.61 16.03 -10.17
CA GLU A 105 6.51 15.90 -11.32
C GLU A 105 6.89 14.46 -11.62
N ALA A 106 7.19 13.68 -10.57
CA ALA A 106 7.54 12.27 -10.73
C ALA A 106 6.37 11.47 -11.28
N ILE A 107 5.16 11.74 -10.79
CA ILE A 107 3.95 11.08 -11.25
C ILE A 107 3.66 11.44 -12.70
N HIS A 108 3.82 12.71 -13.07
CA HIS A 108 3.65 13.14 -14.46
C HIS A 108 4.63 12.43 -15.40
N ALA A 109 5.88 12.32 -15.00
CA ALA A 109 6.89 11.61 -15.80
C ALA A 109 6.52 10.14 -15.97
N TYR A 110 6.07 9.51 -14.90
CA TYR A 110 5.62 8.12 -14.92
C TYR A 110 4.46 7.92 -15.90
N LEU A 111 3.49 8.81 -15.86
CA LEU A 111 2.32 8.73 -16.76
C LEU A 111 2.68 8.94 -18.22
N ARG A 112 3.66 9.80 -18.51
CA ARG A 112 4.14 10.02 -19.88
C ARG A 112 4.84 8.78 -20.43
N GLU A 113 5.66 8.13 -19.61
CA GLU A 113 6.37 6.93 -20.02
C GLU A 113 5.47 5.72 -20.17
N ARG A 114 4.34 5.73 -19.47
CA ARG A 114 3.39 4.64 -19.46
C ARG A 114 2.69 4.44 -20.81
N LYS A 115 2.60 5.45 -21.60
CA LYS A 115 1.93 5.35 -22.91
C LYS A 115 2.74 4.51 -23.92
#